data_9da1c6383d77908022e92a7a39977114
#
_entry.id   9da1c6383d77908022e92a7a39977114
#
_cell.length_a   1.000
_cell.length_b   1.000
_cell.length_c   1.000
_cell.angle_alpha   90.00
_cell.angle_beta   90.00
_cell.angle_gamma   90.00
#
_symmetry.space_group_name_H-M   'P 1'
#
loop_
_entity.id
_entity.type
_entity.pdbx_description
1 polymer ?
#
loop_
_entity_poly.entity_id
_entity_poly.type
_entity_poly.pdbx_seq_one_letter_code
_entity_poly.pdbx_strand_id
1 'polypeptide(L)'
;MSSTEASAWAVYRRLLGRARRYRPLLTAAALGMVIEALAAGAFTALMEPMVDETFVARDPEVRWSLPLAIVALFLLRGVATFATDVGMARAGRSVVRDLRQDVLAKYLRLPSSRFDLEPVPAMVSRLNYDTEQVTQASSDAIKVILTDTLTIVALLGVMLYYSPRVTLVMLVLAVLGWRAARGQAA
;
A
#
# COMPACT_ATOMS: atom_id res chain seq x y z
N MET A 1 -20.07 3.89 -22.02
CA MET A 1 -19.06 3.85 -20.93
C MET A 1 -19.34 2.79 -19.85
N SER A 2 -20.48 2.13 -19.80
CA SER A 2 -20.87 1.23 -18.68
C SER A 2 -20.46 -0.24 -18.80
N SER A 3 -20.13 -0.74 -19.98
CA SER A 3 -19.77 -2.17 -20.17
C SER A 3 -18.32 -2.52 -19.82
N THR A 4 -17.41 -1.54 -19.93
CA THR A 4 -15.98 -1.74 -19.66
C THR A 4 -15.69 -1.74 -18.15
N GLU A 5 -16.39 -0.94 -17.37
CA GLU A 5 -16.22 -0.86 -15.92
C GLU A 5 -16.76 -2.11 -15.21
N ALA A 6 -17.91 -2.64 -15.66
CA ALA A 6 -18.46 -3.89 -15.12
C ALA A 6 -17.54 -5.09 -15.38
N SER A 7 -16.85 -5.10 -16.51
CA SER A 7 -15.82 -6.11 -16.87
C SER A 7 -14.59 -6.00 -15.96
N ALA A 8 -14.09 -4.77 -15.73
CA ALA A 8 -12.92 -4.53 -14.87
C ALA A 8 -13.19 -4.96 -13.42
N TRP A 9 -14.34 -4.64 -12.86
CA TRP A 9 -14.74 -5.04 -11.50
C TRP A 9 -14.87 -6.56 -11.35
N ALA A 10 -15.41 -7.25 -12.35
CA ALA A 10 -15.49 -8.71 -12.36
C ALA A 10 -14.10 -9.37 -12.38
N VAL A 11 -13.16 -8.80 -13.11
CA VAL A 11 -11.75 -9.24 -13.16
C VAL A 11 -11.08 -9.00 -11.79
N TYR A 12 -11.24 -7.82 -11.19
CA TYR A 12 -10.74 -7.49 -9.86
C TYR A 12 -11.25 -8.47 -8.79
N ARG A 13 -12.54 -8.77 -8.81
CA ARG A 13 -13.14 -9.72 -7.85
C ARG A 13 -12.60 -11.15 -7.99
N ARG A 14 -12.28 -11.59 -9.21
CA ARG A 14 -11.65 -12.89 -9.45
C ARG A 14 -10.20 -12.91 -8.98
N LEU A 15 -9.45 -11.82 -9.18
CA LEU A 15 -8.07 -11.67 -8.68
C LEU A 15 -8.03 -11.67 -7.16
N LEU A 16 -8.91 -10.92 -6.51
CA LEU A 16 -9.07 -10.91 -5.05
C LEU A 16 -9.46 -12.29 -4.50
N GLY A 17 -10.32 -13.04 -5.21
CA GLY A 17 -10.68 -14.41 -4.84
C GLY A 17 -9.47 -15.36 -4.82
N ARG A 18 -8.54 -15.20 -5.77
CA ARG A 18 -7.29 -15.99 -5.81
C ARG A 18 -6.27 -15.53 -4.77
N ALA A 19 -6.18 -14.24 -4.52
CA ALA A 19 -5.34 -13.67 -3.46
C ALA A 19 -5.70 -14.22 -2.06
N ARG A 20 -6.96 -14.63 -1.85
CA ARG A 20 -7.41 -15.31 -0.62
C ARG A 20 -6.63 -16.58 -0.28
N ARG A 21 -6.03 -17.25 -1.24
CA ARG A 21 -5.16 -18.42 -1.02
C ARG A 21 -3.86 -18.04 -0.32
N TYR A 22 -3.43 -16.79 -0.46
CA TYR A 22 -2.19 -16.26 0.10
C TYR A 22 -2.43 -15.39 1.34
N ARG A 23 -3.52 -15.66 2.09
CA ARG A 23 -3.90 -14.93 3.31
C ARG A 23 -2.74 -14.71 4.29
N PRO A 24 -1.89 -15.71 4.63
CA PRO A 24 -0.82 -15.47 5.60
C PRO A 24 0.21 -14.42 5.14
N LEU A 25 0.48 -14.36 3.83
CA LEU A 25 1.36 -13.32 3.27
C LEU A 25 0.70 -11.94 3.28
N LEU A 26 -0.59 -11.89 2.95
CA LEU A 26 -1.37 -10.64 2.98
C LEU A 26 -1.60 -10.14 4.41
N THR A 27 -1.82 -11.02 5.38
CA THR A 27 -1.95 -10.62 6.79
C THR A 27 -0.62 -10.12 7.34
N ALA A 28 0.51 -10.75 7.00
CA ALA A 28 1.82 -10.27 7.40
C ALA A 28 2.12 -8.88 6.79
N ALA A 29 1.78 -8.67 5.51
CA ALA A 29 1.89 -7.37 4.87
C ALA A 29 0.98 -6.32 5.52
N ALA A 30 -0.28 -6.67 5.81
CA ALA A 30 -1.22 -5.76 6.48
C ALA A 30 -0.75 -5.37 7.89
N LEU A 31 -0.22 -6.31 8.66
CA LEU A 31 0.38 -6.03 9.96
C LEU A 31 1.59 -5.10 9.82
N GLY A 32 2.44 -5.32 8.82
CA GLY A 32 3.56 -4.44 8.52
C GLY A 32 3.10 -3.00 8.22
N MET A 33 2.06 -2.83 7.40
CA MET A 33 1.47 -1.51 7.08
C MET A 33 0.93 -0.81 8.34
N VAL A 34 0.27 -1.54 9.24
CA VAL A 34 -0.23 -0.98 10.50
C VAL A 34 0.93 -0.54 11.40
N ILE A 35 1.97 -1.35 11.54
CA ILE A 35 3.16 -1.01 12.34
C ILE A 35 3.86 0.22 11.72
N GLU A 36 3.97 0.29 10.40
CA GLU A 36 4.56 1.42 9.68
C GLU A 36 3.79 2.73 9.95
N ALA A 37 2.46 2.68 9.88
CA ALA A 37 1.60 3.82 10.18
C ALA A 37 1.69 4.25 11.66
N LEU A 38 1.70 3.30 12.59
CA LEU A 38 1.87 3.58 14.01
C LEU A 38 3.26 4.15 14.30
N ALA A 39 4.30 3.66 13.66
CA ALA A 39 5.66 4.20 13.80
C ALA A 39 5.75 5.64 13.29
N ALA A 40 5.05 5.99 12.20
CA ALA A 40 4.98 7.37 11.71
C ALA A 40 4.29 8.30 12.73
N GLY A 41 3.18 7.86 13.32
CA GLY A 41 2.49 8.59 14.39
C GLY A 41 3.33 8.72 15.65
N ALA A 42 4.00 7.64 16.08
CA ALA A 42 4.88 7.63 17.23
C ALA A 42 6.09 8.57 17.04
N PHE A 43 6.67 8.61 15.84
CA PHE A 43 7.74 9.56 15.53
C PHE A 43 7.28 11.01 15.70
N THR A 44 6.08 11.34 15.21
CA THR A 44 5.50 12.69 15.38
C THR A 44 5.27 13.00 16.86
N ALA A 45 4.79 12.04 17.65
CA ALA A 45 4.58 12.22 19.10
C ALA A 45 5.89 12.37 19.88
N LEU A 46 7.00 11.76 19.42
CA LEU A 46 8.32 11.93 20.04
C LEU A 46 8.95 13.31 19.82
N MET A 47 8.42 14.09 18.85
CA MET A 47 8.92 15.44 18.59
C MET A 47 8.68 16.39 19.76
N GLU A 48 7.57 16.23 20.48
CA GLU A 48 7.24 17.07 21.63
C GLU A 48 8.24 16.88 22.77
N PRO A 49 8.45 15.67 23.33
CA PRO A 49 9.45 15.47 24.38
C PRO A 49 10.89 15.78 23.93
N MET A 50 11.16 15.62 22.63
CA MET A 50 12.47 15.97 22.08
C MET A 50 12.75 17.47 22.21
N VAL A 51 11.76 18.32 22.00
CA VAL A 51 11.91 19.77 22.13
C VAL A 51 11.88 20.19 23.61
N ASP A 52 10.89 19.72 24.37
CA ASP A 52 10.65 20.17 25.73
C ASP A 52 11.70 19.66 26.72
N GLU A 53 12.03 18.36 26.68
CA GLU A 53 12.94 17.76 27.67
C GLU A 53 14.41 17.98 27.30
N THR A 54 14.76 18.01 26.00
CA THR A 54 16.15 18.22 25.59
C THR A 54 16.57 19.68 25.68
N PHE A 55 15.73 20.62 25.25
CA PHE A 55 16.09 22.03 25.17
C PHE A 55 15.59 22.86 26.35
N VAL A 56 14.46 22.55 26.96
CA VAL A 56 13.86 23.31 28.04
C VAL A 56 14.27 22.73 29.40
N ALA A 57 14.02 21.46 29.66
CA ALA A 57 14.30 20.82 30.96
C ALA A 57 15.78 20.40 31.16
N ARG A 58 16.54 20.18 30.07
CA ARG A 58 17.95 19.74 30.09
C ARG A 58 18.20 18.50 30.94
N ASP A 59 17.28 17.54 30.92
CA ASP A 59 17.36 16.32 31.71
C ASP A 59 18.49 15.39 31.18
N PRO A 60 19.49 15.04 32.01
CA PRO A 60 20.60 14.18 31.57
C PRO A 60 20.17 12.77 31.15
N GLU A 61 19.10 12.22 31.71
CA GLU A 61 18.61 10.88 31.38
C GLU A 61 17.97 10.83 29.98
N VAL A 62 17.31 11.89 29.58
CA VAL A 62 16.65 12.01 28.28
C VAL A 62 17.64 12.15 27.13
N ARG A 63 18.83 12.64 27.43
CA ARG A 63 19.91 12.86 26.43
C ARG A 63 20.28 11.60 25.66
N TRP A 64 20.22 10.43 26.27
CA TRP A 64 20.53 9.15 25.64
C TRP A 64 19.31 8.32 25.29
N SER A 65 18.24 8.42 26.08
CA SER A 65 17.01 7.63 25.87
C SER A 65 16.26 8.04 24.61
N LEU A 66 16.17 9.34 24.30
CA LEU A 66 15.48 9.83 23.10
C LEU A 66 16.16 9.40 21.79
N PRO A 67 17.48 9.61 21.57
CA PRO A 67 18.13 9.13 20.38
C PRO A 67 18.00 7.60 20.22
N LEU A 68 18.08 6.84 21.31
CA LEU A 68 17.93 5.40 21.29
C LEU A 68 16.51 4.99 20.90
N ALA A 69 15.50 5.69 21.44
CA ALA A 69 14.09 5.45 21.09
C ALA A 69 13.82 5.76 19.60
N ILE A 70 14.39 6.84 19.07
CA ILE A 70 14.28 7.20 17.64
C ILE A 70 14.91 6.11 16.79
N VAL A 71 16.13 5.67 17.11
CA VAL A 71 16.82 4.60 16.36
C VAL A 71 16.00 3.31 16.39
N ALA A 72 15.50 2.92 17.57
CA ALA A 72 14.67 1.73 17.73
C ALA A 72 13.38 1.82 16.90
N LEU A 73 12.75 3.00 16.88
CA LEU A 73 11.54 3.26 16.09
C LEU A 73 11.81 3.14 14.57
N PHE A 74 12.93 3.70 14.10
CA PHE A 74 13.30 3.59 12.69
C PHE A 74 13.68 2.17 12.29
N LEU A 75 14.33 1.41 13.17
CA LEU A 75 14.60 -0.01 12.95
C LEU A 75 13.30 -0.81 12.87
N LEU A 76 12.37 -0.59 13.81
CA LEU A 76 11.06 -1.23 13.80
C LEU A 76 10.30 -0.90 12.51
N ARG A 77 10.30 0.37 12.10
CA ARG A 77 9.68 0.82 10.84
C ARG A 77 10.33 0.15 9.64
N GLY A 78 11.66 0.10 9.58
CA GLY A 78 12.39 -0.54 8.48
C GLY A 78 12.06 -2.03 8.35
N VAL A 79 11.98 -2.76 9.47
CA VAL A 79 11.56 -4.17 9.48
C VAL A 79 10.12 -4.32 9.03
N ALA A 80 9.22 -3.43 9.46
CA ALA A 80 7.81 -3.45 9.08
C ALA A 80 7.65 -3.19 7.57
N THR A 81 8.31 -2.17 7.03
CA THR A 81 8.33 -1.87 5.59
C THR A 81 8.88 -3.04 4.79
N PHE A 82 10.00 -3.63 5.22
CA PHE A 82 10.56 -4.81 4.56
C PHE A 82 9.59 -6.00 4.56
N ALA A 83 8.94 -6.27 5.69
CA ALA A 83 7.94 -7.35 5.78
C ALA A 83 6.74 -7.11 4.85
N THR A 84 6.27 -5.85 4.78
CA THR A 84 5.22 -5.42 3.86
C THR A 84 5.62 -5.65 2.41
N ASP A 85 6.79 -5.18 2.01
CA ASP A 85 7.29 -5.28 0.64
C ASP A 85 7.48 -6.73 0.20
N VAL A 86 8.12 -7.53 1.03
CA VAL A 86 8.34 -8.95 0.76
C VAL A 86 7.01 -9.71 0.72
N GLY A 87 6.08 -9.41 1.64
CA GLY A 87 4.75 -10.02 1.68
C GLY A 87 3.95 -9.73 0.41
N MET A 88 3.87 -8.45 0.02
CA MET A 88 3.17 -8.02 -1.19
C MET A 88 3.81 -8.56 -2.47
N ALA A 89 5.14 -8.47 -2.58
CA ALA A 89 5.86 -8.98 -3.74
C ALA A 89 5.73 -10.52 -3.90
N ARG A 90 5.73 -11.27 -2.80
CA ARG A 90 5.50 -12.73 -2.83
C ARG A 90 4.06 -13.06 -3.21
N ALA A 91 3.09 -12.35 -2.64
CA ALA A 91 1.68 -12.53 -2.97
C ALA A 91 1.43 -12.23 -4.46
N GLY A 92 1.91 -11.10 -4.97
CA GLY A 92 1.80 -10.71 -6.37
C GLY A 92 2.42 -11.74 -7.33
N ARG A 93 3.66 -12.16 -7.08
CA ARG A 93 4.34 -13.19 -7.90
C ARG A 93 3.60 -14.52 -7.89
N SER A 94 2.97 -14.88 -6.77
CA SER A 94 2.20 -16.12 -6.68
C SER A 94 0.92 -16.04 -7.52
N VAL A 95 0.24 -14.89 -7.53
CA VAL A 95 -0.93 -14.65 -8.39
C VAL A 95 -0.55 -14.68 -9.88
N VAL A 96 0.59 -14.06 -10.25
CA VAL A 96 1.12 -14.11 -11.64
C VAL A 96 1.36 -15.55 -12.07
N ARG A 97 2.02 -16.32 -11.21
CA ARG A 97 2.29 -17.74 -11.50
C ARG A 97 1.00 -18.53 -11.74
N ASP A 98 0.01 -18.36 -10.88
CA ASP A 98 -1.27 -19.07 -11.01
C ASP A 98 -2.02 -18.63 -12.28
N LEU A 99 -1.98 -17.34 -12.64
CA LEU A 99 -2.55 -16.83 -13.89
C LEU A 99 -1.84 -17.40 -15.12
N ARG A 100 -0.50 -17.45 -15.11
CA ARG A 100 0.29 -18.04 -16.21
C ARG A 100 -0.05 -19.51 -16.41
N GLN A 101 -0.20 -20.26 -15.33
CA GLN A 101 -0.60 -21.67 -15.40
C GLN A 101 -2.00 -21.85 -16.00
N ASP A 102 -2.98 -21.01 -15.60
CA ASP A 102 -4.34 -21.06 -16.11
C ASP A 102 -4.40 -20.72 -17.60
N VAL A 103 -3.63 -19.71 -18.05
CA VAL A 103 -3.61 -19.31 -19.47
C VAL A 103 -2.89 -20.36 -20.30
N LEU A 104 -1.77 -20.90 -19.82
CA LEU A 104 -1.06 -21.99 -20.48
C LEU A 104 -1.94 -23.24 -20.64
N ALA A 105 -2.66 -23.62 -19.57
CA ALA A 105 -3.59 -24.74 -19.62
C ALA A 105 -4.74 -24.51 -20.63
N LYS A 106 -5.16 -23.26 -20.84
CA LYS A 106 -6.12 -22.93 -21.90
C LYS A 106 -5.50 -23.02 -23.29
N TYR A 107 -4.27 -22.52 -23.46
CA TYR A 107 -3.58 -22.61 -24.75
C TYR A 107 -3.37 -24.05 -25.19
N LEU A 108 -3.00 -24.95 -24.27
CA LEU A 108 -2.85 -26.38 -24.57
C LEU A 108 -4.16 -27.08 -25.00
N ARG A 109 -5.31 -26.47 -24.74
CA ARG A 109 -6.63 -26.99 -25.16
C ARG A 109 -7.19 -26.34 -26.41
N LEU A 110 -6.46 -25.39 -27.03
CA LEU A 110 -6.88 -24.76 -28.28
C LEU A 110 -6.67 -25.72 -29.46
N PRO A 111 -7.60 -25.71 -30.43
CA PRO A 111 -7.41 -26.49 -31.66
C PRO A 111 -6.23 -25.95 -32.48
N SER A 112 -5.54 -26.84 -33.21
CA SER A 112 -4.34 -26.53 -33.98
C SER A 112 -4.52 -25.39 -34.97
N SER A 113 -5.73 -25.20 -35.52
CA SER A 113 -6.05 -24.10 -36.47
C SER A 113 -5.85 -22.69 -35.88
N ARG A 114 -5.81 -22.56 -34.57
CA ARG A 114 -5.51 -21.26 -33.91
C ARG A 114 -4.02 -20.93 -33.93
N PHE A 115 -3.16 -21.94 -33.87
CA PHE A 115 -1.69 -21.77 -33.88
C PHE A 115 -1.19 -21.39 -35.31
N ASP A 116 -1.98 -21.67 -36.35
CA ASP A 116 -1.68 -21.26 -37.73
C ASP A 116 -1.92 -19.77 -37.96
N LEU A 117 -2.76 -19.13 -37.11
CA LEU A 117 -3.13 -17.70 -37.23
C LEU A 117 -2.23 -16.77 -36.39
N GLU A 118 -1.64 -17.28 -35.31
CA GLU A 118 -0.83 -16.43 -34.41
C GLU A 118 0.45 -17.21 -34.03
N PRO A 119 1.65 -16.63 -34.29
CA PRO A 119 2.90 -17.32 -33.96
C PRO A 119 3.05 -17.53 -32.45
N VAL A 120 3.39 -18.74 -32.02
CA VAL A 120 3.56 -19.16 -30.63
C VAL A 120 4.45 -18.20 -29.80
N PRO A 121 5.58 -17.68 -30.33
CA PRO A 121 6.39 -16.71 -29.60
C PRO A 121 5.64 -15.40 -29.22
N ALA A 122 4.74 -14.92 -30.05
CA ALA A 122 3.94 -13.73 -29.75
C ALA A 122 2.93 -14.00 -28.63
N MET A 123 2.30 -15.18 -28.61
CA MET A 123 1.40 -15.61 -27.55
C MET A 123 2.13 -15.72 -26.19
N VAL A 124 3.32 -16.27 -26.19
CA VAL A 124 4.14 -16.42 -24.98
C VAL A 124 4.64 -15.06 -24.49
N SER A 125 5.04 -14.17 -25.38
CA SER A 125 5.46 -12.81 -25.03
C SER A 125 4.33 -12.01 -24.38
N ARG A 126 3.13 -12.02 -24.99
CA ARG A 126 1.94 -11.39 -24.39
C ARG A 126 1.60 -11.98 -23.01
N LEU A 127 1.64 -13.32 -22.89
CA LEU A 127 1.38 -13.97 -21.60
C LEU A 127 2.34 -13.50 -20.51
N ASN A 128 3.61 -13.35 -20.83
CA ASN A 128 4.62 -12.92 -19.87
C ASN A 128 4.50 -11.44 -19.53
N TYR A 129 4.35 -10.58 -20.52
CA TYR A 129 4.34 -9.13 -20.35
C TYR A 129 3.04 -8.62 -19.70
N ASP A 130 1.89 -9.01 -20.28
CA ASP A 130 0.60 -8.47 -19.84
C ASP A 130 0.24 -8.93 -18.41
N THR A 131 0.52 -10.21 -18.06
CA THR A 131 0.24 -10.71 -16.71
C THR A 131 1.12 -10.07 -15.65
N GLU A 132 2.38 -9.78 -15.95
CA GLU A 132 3.31 -9.15 -15.00
C GLU A 132 2.96 -7.69 -14.75
N GLN A 133 2.74 -6.94 -15.83
CA GLN A 133 2.43 -5.51 -15.75
C GLN A 133 1.11 -5.22 -15.01
N VAL A 134 0.05 -5.97 -15.30
CA VAL A 134 -1.25 -5.81 -14.62
C VAL A 134 -1.15 -6.15 -13.13
N THR A 135 -0.44 -7.20 -12.78
CA THR A 135 -0.33 -7.62 -11.38
C THR A 135 0.55 -6.67 -10.58
N GLN A 136 1.66 -6.22 -11.13
CA GLN A 136 2.56 -5.28 -10.46
C GLN A 136 1.85 -3.95 -10.21
N ALA A 137 1.25 -3.35 -11.23
CA ALA A 137 0.49 -2.11 -11.10
C ALA A 137 -0.65 -2.23 -10.07
N SER A 138 -1.39 -3.35 -10.05
CA SER A 138 -2.47 -3.57 -9.10
C SER A 138 -1.96 -3.76 -7.67
N SER A 139 -0.87 -4.48 -7.46
CA SER A 139 -0.30 -4.72 -6.13
C SER A 139 0.29 -3.45 -5.52
N ASP A 140 1.01 -2.66 -6.33
CA ASP A 140 1.61 -1.41 -5.88
C ASP A 140 0.54 -0.37 -5.55
N ALA A 141 -0.49 -0.23 -6.40
CA ALA A 141 -1.60 0.68 -6.13
C ALA A 141 -2.34 0.33 -4.82
N ILE A 142 -2.64 -0.94 -4.59
CA ILE A 142 -3.30 -1.39 -3.35
C ILE A 142 -2.40 -1.11 -2.14
N LYS A 143 -1.09 -1.42 -2.23
CA LYS A 143 -0.14 -1.14 -1.16
C LYS A 143 -0.12 0.34 -0.82
N VAL A 144 0.08 1.22 -1.80
CA VAL A 144 0.15 2.68 -1.61
C VAL A 144 -1.13 3.19 -0.97
N ILE A 145 -2.31 2.85 -1.53
CA ILE A 145 -3.59 3.30 -1.00
C ILE A 145 -3.78 2.87 0.46
N LEU A 146 -3.49 1.62 0.80
CA LEU A 146 -3.66 1.12 2.17
C LEU A 146 -2.65 1.75 3.13
N THR A 147 -1.38 1.80 2.78
CA THR A 147 -0.33 2.36 3.64
C THR A 147 -0.55 3.85 3.87
N ASP A 148 -0.84 4.62 2.82
CA ASP A 148 -1.06 6.05 2.92
C ASP A 148 -2.34 6.37 3.70
N THR A 149 -3.42 5.63 3.48
CA THR A 149 -4.66 5.79 4.25
C THR A 149 -4.44 5.53 5.74
N LEU A 150 -3.75 4.44 6.09
CA LEU A 150 -3.42 4.11 7.48
C LEU A 150 -2.51 5.16 8.11
N THR A 151 -1.53 5.65 7.36
CA THR A 151 -0.62 6.71 7.82
C THR A 151 -1.36 8.02 8.05
N ILE A 152 -2.25 8.43 7.13
CA ILE A 152 -3.09 9.62 7.29
C ILE A 152 -3.96 9.49 8.54
N VAL A 153 -4.61 8.34 8.75
CA VAL A 153 -5.44 8.10 9.94
C VAL A 153 -4.61 8.16 11.21
N ALA A 154 -3.41 7.57 11.23
CA ALA A 154 -2.51 7.61 12.38
C ALA A 154 -2.06 9.05 12.70
N LEU A 155 -1.64 9.82 11.69
CA LEU A 155 -1.20 11.20 11.86
C LEU A 155 -2.35 12.11 12.30
N LEU A 156 -3.54 11.96 11.72
CA LEU A 156 -4.74 12.69 12.16
C LEU A 156 -5.09 12.35 13.61
N GLY A 157 -4.95 11.09 14.01
CA GLY A 157 -5.15 10.66 15.40
C GLY A 157 -4.19 11.38 16.36
N VAL A 158 -2.91 11.46 16.02
CA VAL A 158 -1.90 12.19 16.80
C VAL A 158 -2.24 13.69 16.84
N MET A 159 -2.57 14.30 15.71
CA MET A 159 -2.93 15.72 15.65
C MET A 159 -4.19 16.04 16.49
N LEU A 160 -5.19 15.15 16.47
CA LEU A 160 -6.40 15.31 17.30
C LEU A 160 -6.09 15.16 18.79
N TYR A 161 -5.15 14.31 19.16
CA TYR A 161 -4.75 14.14 20.56
C TYR A 161 -4.03 15.37 21.10
N TYR A 162 -3.06 15.92 20.36
CA TYR A 162 -2.27 17.07 20.79
C TYR A 162 -2.97 18.42 20.62
N SER A 163 -3.69 18.61 19.52
CA SER A 163 -4.29 19.90 19.19
C SER A 163 -5.62 19.77 18.44
N PRO A 164 -6.72 19.39 19.12
CA PRO A 164 -8.00 19.14 18.45
C PRO A 164 -8.56 20.37 17.75
N ARG A 165 -8.35 21.56 18.32
CA ARG A 165 -8.85 22.82 17.73
C ARG A 165 -8.15 23.17 16.43
N VAL A 166 -6.82 23.03 16.38
CA VAL A 166 -6.02 23.32 15.17
C VAL A 166 -6.34 22.30 14.09
N THR A 167 -6.45 21.03 14.45
CA THR A 167 -6.79 19.95 13.50
C THR A 167 -8.15 20.16 12.86
N LEU A 168 -9.17 20.54 13.65
CA LEU A 168 -10.51 20.84 13.11
C LEU A 168 -10.49 22.03 12.15
N VAL A 169 -9.79 23.12 12.49
CA VAL A 169 -9.65 24.27 11.61
C VAL A 169 -8.96 23.88 10.29
N MET A 170 -7.86 23.14 10.35
CA MET A 170 -7.15 22.67 9.16
C MET A 170 -8.01 21.74 8.29
N LEU A 171 -8.80 20.87 8.89
CA LEU A 171 -9.71 19.96 8.18
C LEU A 171 -10.82 20.74 7.46
N VAL A 172 -11.41 21.74 8.11
CA VAL A 172 -12.41 22.63 7.51
C VAL A 172 -11.80 23.42 6.35
N LEU A 173 -10.60 24.00 6.53
CA LEU A 173 -9.89 24.71 5.47
C LEU A 173 -9.55 23.81 4.27
N ALA A 174 -9.13 22.57 4.52
CA ALA A 174 -8.85 21.60 3.47
C ALA A 174 -10.12 21.26 2.66
N VAL A 175 -11.25 21.04 3.32
CA VAL A 175 -12.54 20.76 2.66
C VAL A 175 -13.03 21.96 1.86
N LEU A 176 -12.92 23.18 2.42
CA LEU A 176 -13.30 24.43 1.73
C LEU A 176 -12.41 24.67 0.51
N GLY A 177 -11.09 24.50 0.64
CA GLY A 177 -10.14 24.63 -0.46
C GLY A 177 -10.41 23.63 -1.58
N TRP A 178 -10.72 22.38 -1.23
CA TRP A 178 -11.09 21.35 -2.21
C TRP A 178 -12.40 21.67 -2.94
N ARG A 179 -13.41 22.20 -2.22
CA ARG A 179 -14.66 22.67 -2.84
C ARG A 179 -14.45 23.85 -3.77
N ALA A 180 -13.63 24.82 -3.36
CA ALA A 180 -13.29 25.99 -4.18
C ALA A 180 -12.55 25.58 -5.47
N ALA A 181 -11.59 24.65 -5.38
CA ALA A 181 -10.87 24.14 -6.52
C ALA A 181 -11.79 23.39 -7.51
N ARG A 182 -12.77 22.63 -7.02
CA ARG A 182 -13.77 21.98 -7.89
C ARG A 182 -14.75 22.95 -8.55
N GLY A 183 -15.10 24.06 -7.87
CA GLY A 183 -15.98 25.08 -8.45
C GLY A 183 -15.33 25.91 -9.57
N GLN A 184 -14.00 25.89 -9.69
CA GLN A 184 -13.26 26.56 -10.77
C GLN A 184 -13.00 25.64 -11.99
N ALA A 185 -13.25 24.36 -11.87
CA ALA A 185 -13.03 23.36 -12.94
C ALA A 185 -14.33 22.99 -13.69
N ALA A 186 -15.46 23.58 -13.34
CA ALA A 186 -16.77 23.46 -14.00
C ALA A 186 -17.13 24.75 -14.74
#